data_5ca229e76940758b2ba0c824a415531b
#
_entry.id   5ca229e76940758b2ba0c824a415531b
#
_cell.length_a   1.000
_cell.length_b   1.000
_cell.length_c   1.000
_cell.angle_alpha   90.00
_cell.angle_beta   90.00
_cell.angle_gamma   90.00
#
_symmetry.space_group_name_H-M   'P 1'
#
loop_
_entity.id
_entity.type
_entity.pdbx_description
1 polymer ?
#
loop_
_entity_poly.entity_id
_entity_poly.type
_entity_poly.pdbx_seq_one_letter_code
_entity_poly.pdbx_strand_id
1 'polypeptide(L)'
;DATFRSKTSYRTVFEYLRRAALRSMPRLHDAGPAAELPRGRSAVANDFSLLSIDVRNINPIADAVAAGLQIADGSSLRLLFNPASDQLSLKVSSEYVERRRMLATRLSVNASSRNDSLVLYASAEDLYAGVLHLPHLSVTGGAKQGRIQLSAGFVDTTDKASGLIGIRVGPAEPDSLHGPAVALRVLPSHITRGSKTWQIYSRGIRIDTARVAIDRFFVMNDQQELLLDGVASRSREDSV
;
A
#
# COMPACT_ATOMS: atom_id res chain seq x y z
N ASP A 1 -22.21 -14.18 3.82
CA ASP A 1 -22.42 -14.08 5.27
C ASP A 1 -21.30 -13.24 5.89
N ALA A 2 -21.66 -12.39 6.84
CA ALA A 2 -20.68 -11.63 7.62
C ALA A 2 -20.86 -11.98 9.10
N THR A 3 -19.79 -12.36 9.76
CA THR A 3 -19.79 -12.65 11.19
C THR A 3 -18.85 -11.70 11.89
N PHE A 4 -19.36 -10.97 12.86
CA PHE A 4 -18.57 -10.11 13.73
C PHE A 4 -18.65 -10.64 15.16
N ARG A 5 -17.51 -10.97 15.73
CA ARG A 5 -17.37 -11.34 17.14
C ARG A 5 -16.40 -10.39 17.80
N SER A 6 -16.86 -9.61 18.75
CA SER A 6 -16.02 -8.67 19.47
C SER A 6 -16.46 -8.54 20.92
N LYS A 7 -15.51 -8.45 21.82
CA LYS A 7 -15.70 -8.01 23.19
C LYS A 7 -15.61 -6.47 23.32
N THR A 8 -15.20 -5.80 22.23
CA THR A 8 -15.02 -4.35 22.15
C THR A 8 -16.05 -3.77 21.18
N SER A 9 -16.46 -2.50 21.33
CA SER A 9 -17.38 -1.87 20.39
C SER A 9 -16.73 -1.74 19.01
N TYR A 10 -17.50 -1.95 17.93
CA TYR A 10 -17.01 -1.82 16.54
C TYR A 10 -16.47 -0.41 16.26
N ARG A 11 -16.99 0.63 16.93
CA ARG A 11 -16.47 2.00 16.84
C ARG A 11 -15.02 2.07 17.34
N THR A 12 -14.73 1.42 18.45
CA THR A 12 -13.37 1.33 19.01
C THR A 12 -12.42 0.59 18.05
N VAL A 13 -12.89 -0.50 17.42
CA VAL A 13 -12.12 -1.24 16.41
C VAL A 13 -11.81 -0.35 15.21
N PHE A 14 -12.80 0.39 14.70
CA PHE A 14 -12.62 1.27 13.54
C PHE A 14 -11.68 2.44 13.83
N GLU A 15 -11.82 3.07 15.00
CA GLU A 15 -10.91 4.12 15.45
C GLU A 15 -9.49 3.61 15.60
N TYR A 16 -9.33 2.39 16.09
CA TYR A 16 -8.01 1.78 16.21
C TYR A 16 -7.39 1.46 14.85
N LEU A 17 -8.13 0.84 13.93
CA LEU A 17 -7.66 0.57 12.57
C LEU A 17 -7.22 1.85 11.87
N ARG A 18 -8.01 2.91 11.99
CA ARG A 18 -7.65 4.22 11.48
C ARG A 18 -6.35 4.74 12.10
N ARG A 19 -6.17 4.59 13.42
CA ARG A 19 -4.95 5.02 14.12
C ARG A 19 -3.74 4.17 13.74
N ALA A 20 -3.90 2.84 13.66
CA ALA A 20 -2.84 1.94 13.23
C ALA A 20 -2.38 2.28 11.80
N ALA A 21 -3.32 2.52 10.87
CA ALA A 21 -3.02 2.98 9.53
C ALA A 21 -2.28 4.33 9.53
N LEU A 22 -2.77 5.31 10.30
CA LEU A 22 -2.15 6.63 10.40
C LEU A 22 -0.75 6.60 11.04
N ARG A 23 -0.47 5.69 11.98
CA ARG A 23 0.87 5.51 12.56
C ARG A 23 1.85 4.92 11.56
N SER A 24 1.38 4.02 10.70
CA SER A 24 2.20 3.34 9.71
C SER A 24 2.43 4.17 8.45
N MET A 25 1.57 5.16 8.19
CA MET A 25 1.67 6.01 7.00
C MET A 25 2.54 7.25 7.24
N PRO A 26 3.33 7.68 6.24
CA PRO A 26 4.02 8.95 6.29
C PRO A 26 3.02 10.10 6.49
N ARG A 27 3.26 10.96 7.47
CA ARG A 27 2.39 12.10 7.74
C ARG A 27 2.62 13.18 6.69
N LEU A 28 1.62 13.45 5.86
CA LEU A 28 1.61 14.52 4.87
C LEU A 28 1.21 15.89 5.46
N HIS A 29 0.61 15.90 6.65
CA HIS A 29 0.20 17.11 7.35
C HIS A 29 0.71 17.06 8.78
N ASP A 30 1.06 18.20 9.34
CA ASP A 30 1.23 18.40 10.77
C ASP A 30 -0.08 18.03 11.48
N ALA A 31 -0.28 16.74 11.70
CA ALA A 31 -1.18 16.33 12.73
C ALA A 31 -0.52 16.82 14.02
N GLY A 32 -1.15 17.78 14.67
CA GLY A 32 -0.77 18.23 16.00
C GLY A 32 -0.44 17.06 16.94
N PRO A 33 0.14 17.29 18.12
CA PRO A 33 0.74 16.29 18.97
C PRO A 33 -0.12 15.03 18.94
N ALA A 34 0.50 13.90 18.59
CA ALA A 34 -0.20 12.63 18.44
C ALA A 34 -1.15 12.51 19.62
N ALA A 35 -2.44 12.62 19.35
CA ALA A 35 -3.42 12.59 20.42
C ALA A 35 -3.13 11.32 21.20
N GLU A 36 -2.52 11.50 22.38
CA GLU A 36 -2.26 10.39 23.28
C GLU A 36 -3.57 9.64 23.37
N LEU A 37 -3.51 8.35 23.12
CA LEU A 37 -4.63 7.48 23.40
C LEU A 37 -5.12 7.87 24.80
N PRO A 38 -6.41 8.20 24.98
CA PRO A 38 -6.92 8.24 26.33
C PRO A 38 -6.50 6.89 26.92
N ARG A 39 -5.63 6.93 27.90
CA ARG A 39 -5.30 5.78 28.76
C ARG A 39 -6.56 5.44 29.57
N GLY A 40 -7.67 5.22 28.85
CA GLY A 40 -8.97 4.98 29.35
C GLY A 40 -9.20 3.49 29.47
N ARG A 41 -9.18 3.04 30.71
CA ARG A 41 -9.57 1.72 31.22
C ARG A 41 -8.67 0.59 30.73
N SER A 42 -7.98 -0.03 31.67
CA SER A 42 -7.25 -1.27 31.54
C SER A 42 -7.92 -2.19 30.53
N ALA A 43 -7.37 -2.30 29.32
CA ALA A 43 -7.80 -3.31 28.38
C ALA A 43 -7.62 -4.65 29.10
N VAL A 44 -8.73 -5.35 29.31
CA VAL A 44 -8.68 -6.68 29.92
C VAL A 44 -7.83 -7.56 29.00
N ALA A 45 -6.88 -8.30 29.54
CA ALA A 45 -5.88 -9.07 28.79
C ALA A 45 -6.43 -10.04 27.73
N ASN A 46 -7.75 -10.20 27.67
CA ASN A 46 -8.48 -11.09 26.73
C ASN A 46 -9.38 -10.34 25.74
N ASP A 47 -9.26 -9.03 25.58
CA ASP A 47 -10.03 -8.31 24.58
C ASP A 47 -9.49 -8.62 23.18
N PHE A 48 -10.32 -9.21 22.34
CA PHE A 48 -10.04 -9.39 20.93
C PHE A 48 -11.27 -9.05 20.09
N SER A 49 -11.05 -8.69 18.85
CA SER A 49 -12.09 -8.51 17.86
C SER A 49 -11.78 -9.33 16.63
N LEU A 50 -12.71 -10.15 16.20
CA LEU A 50 -12.65 -10.95 15.00
C LEU A 50 -13.78 -10.51 14.07
N LEU A 51 -13.42 -10.04 12.88
CA LEU A 51 -14.34 -9.84 11.77
C LEU A 51 -14.05 -10.91 10.72
N SER A 52 -15.04 -11.72 10.40
CA SER A 52 -15.01 -12.66 9.29
C SER A 52 -16.12 -12.30 8.31
N ILE A 53 -15.76 -12.12 7.06
CA ILE A 53 -16.71 -11.88 5.96
C ILE A 53 -16.46 -12.94 4.92
N ASP A 54 -17.48 -13.77 4.69
CA ASP A 54 -17.51 -14.71 3.58
C ASP A 54 -18.50 -14.16 2.54
N VAL A 55 -17.99 -13.88 1.36
CA VAL A 55 -18.73 -13.20 0.30
C VAL A 55 -19.60 -14.20 -0.44
N ARG A 56 -20.91 -13.93 -0.47
CA ARG A 56 -21.88 -14.62 -1.30
C ARG A 56 -22.77 -13.57 -1.94
N ASN A 57 -22.65 -13.35 -3.23
CA ASN A 57 -23.48 -12.41 -4.00
C ASN A 57 -23.50 -10.98 -3.41
N ILE A 58 -22.32 -10.42 -3.14
CA ILE A 58 -22.16 -9.07 -2.54
C ILE A 58 -22.09 -7.97 -3.61
N ASN A 59 -22.00 -8.33 -4.89
CA ASN A 59 -21.76 -7.37 -5.97
C ASN A 59 -22.70 -6.17 -6.00
N PRO A 60 -24.04 -6.30 -5.74
CA PRO A 60 -24.91 -5.14 -5.67
C PRO A 60 -24.54 -4.14 -4.57
N ILE A 61 -24.03 -4.65 -3.43
CA ILE A 61 -23.58 -3.80 -2.31
C ILE A 61 -22.19 -3.23 -2.61
N ALA A 62 -21.31 -4.04 -3.18
CA ALA A 62 -19.96 -3.63 -3.57
C ALA A 62 -20.01 -2.48 -4.60
N ASP A 63 -20.87 -2.59 -5.59
CA ASP A 63 -21.09 -1.53 -6.60
C ASP A 63 -21.66 -0.24 -5.98
N ALA A 64 -22.57 -0.35 -5.03
CA ALA A 64 -23.10 0.81 -4.30
C ALA A 64 -22.05 1.54 -3.45
N VAL A 65 -21.08 0.80 -2.87
CA VAL A 65 -20.01 1.35 -2.04
C VAL A 65 -18.84 1.89 -2.88
N ALA A 66 -18.51 1.19 -3.95
CA ALA A 66 -17.42 1.55 -4.84
C ALA A 66 -17.79 1.22 -6.29
N ALA A 67 -18.32 2.19 -7.02
CA ALA A 67 -18.84 2.02 -8.36
C ALA A 67 -17.95 1.16 -9.28
N GLY A 68 -18.51 0.11 -9.83
CA GLY A 68 -17.84 -0.87 -10.68
C GLY A 68 -16.93 -1.84 -9.92
N LEU A 69 -17.08 -1.99 -8.60
CA LEU A 69 -16.38 -3.02 -7.83
C LEU A 69 -17.15 -4.34 -7.91
N GLN A 70 -16.50 -5.39 -8.42
CA GLN A 70 -17.00 -6.76 -8.43
C GLN A 70 -16.01 -7.67 -7.68
N ILE A 71 -16.55 -8.58 -6.89
CA ILE A 71 -15.80 -9.50 -6.06
C ILE A 71 -16.36 -10.90 -6.28
N ALA A 72 -15.49 -11.89 -6.47
CA ALA A 72 -15.89 -13.27 -6.68
C ALA A 72 -16.70 -13.83 -5.50
N ASP A 73 -17.69 -14.63 -5.78
CA ASP A 73 -18.34 -15.46 -4.77
C ASP A 73 -17.32 -16.43 -4.16
N GLY A 74 -17.46 -16.71 -2.87
CA GLY A 74 -16.49 -17.50 -2.11
C GLY A 74 -15.26 -16.71 -1.64
N SER A 75 -15.17 -15.42 -1.94
CA SER A 75 -14.13 -14.56 -1.35
C SER A 75 -14.26 -14.47 0.15
N SER A 76 -13.15 -14.37 0.83
CA SER A 76 -13.11 -14.28 2.29
C SER A 76 -12.23 -13.14 2.77
N LEU A 77 -12.67 -12.48 3.84
CA LEU A 77 -11.88 -11.51 4.58
C LEU A 77 -11.92 -11.91 6.07
N ARG A 78 -10.75 -12.03 6.66
CA ARG A 78 -10.60 -12.27 8.11
C ARG A 78 -9.72 -11.20 8.70
N LEU A 79 -10.24 -10.47 9.65
CA LEU A 79 -9.54 -9.46 10.41
C LEU A 79 -9.57 -9.85 11.88
N LEU A 80 -8.41 -10.10 12.45
CA LEU A 80 -8.21 -10.31 13.87
C LEU A 80 -7.49 -9.11 14.46
N PHE A 81 -8.02 -8.59 15.54
CA PHE A 81 -7.45 -7.46 16.25
C PHE A 81 -7.42 -7.74 17.76
N ASN A 82 -6.26 -7.51 18.37
CA ASN A 82 -6.07 -7.59 19.81
C ASN A 82 -5.52 -6.24 20.33
N PRO A 83 -6.36 -5.41 20.98
CA PRO A 83 -5.94 -4.11 21.49
C PRO A 83 -4.92 -4.20 22.63
N ALA A 84 -4.95 -5.27 23.43
CA ALA A 84 -4.04 -5.43 24.55
C ALA A 84 -2.58 -5.66 24.13
N SER A 85 -2.38 -6.34 22.99
CA SER A 85 -1.06 -6.65 22.44
C SER A 85 -0.68 -5.80 21.22
N ASP A 86 -1.52 -4.83 20.85
CA ASP A 86 -1.36 -4.01 19.63
C ASP A 86 -1.12 -4.85 18.37
N GLN A 87 -1.86 -5.95 18.26
CA GLN A 87 -1.74 -6.91 17.17
C GLN A 87 -2.93 -6.83 16.23
N LEU A 88 -2.64 -6.74 14.94
CA LEU A 88 -3.60 -6.82 13.86
C LEU A 88 -3.18 -7.94 12.90
N SER A 89 -4.12 -8.73 12.43
CA SER A 89 -3.91 -9.68 11.35
C SER A 89 -5.07 -9.59 10.37
N LEU A 90 -4.76 -9.33 9.11
CA LEU A 90 -5.70 -9.29 8.00
C LEU A 90 -5.35 -10.38 7.01
N LYS A 91 -6.33 -11.18 6.62
CA LYS A 91 -6.23 -12.15 5.51
C LYS A 91 -7.38 -11.90 4.56
N VAL A 92 -7.08 -11.79 3.29
CA VAL A 92 -8.05 -11.67 2.19
C VAL A 92 -7.73 -12.73 1.15
N SER A 93 -8.75 -13.38 0.64
CA SER A 93 -8.64 -14.34 -0.47
C SER A 93 -9.82 -14.14 -1.41
N SER A 94 -9.56 -14.09 -2.72
CA SER A 94 -10.60 -13.93 -3.74
C SER A 94 -10.14 -14.55 -5.04
N GLU A 95 -11.04 -15.26 -5.74
CA GLU A 95 -10.78 -15.75 -7.10
C GLU A 95 -10.62 -14.60 -8.10
N TYR A 96 -11.39 -13.56 -7.96
CA TYR A 96 -11.16 -12.31 -8.68
C TYR A 96 -11.70 -11.10 -7.91
N VAL A 97 -11.04 -9.96 -8.16
CA VAL A 97 -11.53 -8.63 -7.79
C VAL A 97 -11.38 -7.75 -9.03
N GLU A 98 -12.49 -7.19 -9.48
CA GLU A 98 -12.53 -6.30 -10.62
C GLU A 98 -13.02 -4.93 -10.21
N ARG A 99 -12.40 -3.88 -10.74
CA ARG A 99 -12.88 -2.51 -10.62
C ARG A 99 -12.48 -1.69 -11.83
N ARG A 100 -13.46 -1.24 -12.61
CA ARG A 100 -13.24 -0.45 -13.84
C ARG A 100 -12.33 -1.17 -14.83
N ARG A 101 -11.04 -0.73 -14.95
CA ARG A 101 -10.02 -1.28 -15.86
C ARG A 101 -8.96 -2.10 -15.10
N MET A 102 -9.24 -2.47 -13.88
CA MET A 102 -8.36 -3.28 -13.05
C MET A 102 -9.05 -4.60 -12.74
N LEU A 103 -8.36 -5.69 -13.00
CA LEU A 103 -8.78 -7.06 -12.66
C LEU A 103 -7.59 -7.77 -12.01
N ALA A 104 -7.80 -8.29 -10.82
CA ALA A 104 -6.85 -9.20 -10.18
C ALA A 104 -7.48 -10.57 -10.04
N THR A 105 -6.78 -11.62 -10.45
CA THR A 105 -7.22 -13.02 -10.33
C THR A 105 -6.42 -13.75 -9.26
N ARG A 106 -7.05 -14.70 -8.59
CA ARG A 106 -6.50 -15.47 -7.46
C ARG A 106 -5.75 -14.60 -6.45
N LEU A 107 -6.41 -13.52 -6.05
CA LEU A 107 -5.84 -12.55 -5.11
C LEU A 107 -5.72 -13.14 -3.71
N SER A 108 -4.56 -13.01 -3.12
CA SER A 108 -4.30 -13.29 -1.71
C SER A 108 -3.59 -12.10 -1.07
N VAL A 109 -4.09 -11.64 0.08
CA VAL A 109 -3.44 -10.58 0.86
C VAL A 109 -3.34 -11.01 2.31
N ASN A 110 -2.13 -10.92 2.85
CA ASN A 110 -1.86 -11.16 4.26
C ASN A 110 -1.13 -9.93 4.81
N ALA A 111 -1.72 -9.32 5.83
CA ALA A 111 -1.07 -8.22 6.54
C ALA A 111 -1.12 -8.49 8.04
N SER A 112 -0.05 -8.18 8.73
CA SER A 112 0.02 -8.29 10.18
C SER A 112 0.79 -7.12 10.76
N SER A 113 0.35 -6.65 11.93
CA SER A 113 1.07 -5.63 12.67
C SER A 113 1.36 -6.10 14.08
N ARG A 114 2.52 -5.71 14.59
CA ARG A 114 2.94 -5.91 15.97
C ARG A 114 3.95 -4.83 16.34
N ASN A 115 3.76 -4.20 17.51
CA ASN A 115 4.72 -3.22 18.03
C ASN A 115 5.08 -2.13 17.01
N ASP A 116 4.10 -1.41 16.48
CA ASP A 116 4.26 -0.33 15.49
C ASP A 116 4.93 -0.76 14.16
N SER A 117 4.99 -2.05 13.89
CA SER A 117 5.49 -2.61 12.65
C SER A 117 4.37 -3.31 11.90
N LEU A 118 4.20 -2.99 10.62
CA LEU A 118 3.28 -3.67 9.69
C LEU A 118 4.09 -4.48 8.70
N VAL A 119 3.67 -5.70 8.44
CA VAL A 119 4.21 -6.55 7.38
C VAL A 119 3.06 -6.89 6.44
N LEU A 120 3.32 -6.83 5.13
CA LEU A 120 2.37 -7.09 4.05
C LEU A 120 2.93 -8.11 3.08
N TYR A 121 2.12 -9.08 2.72
CA TYR A 121 2.31 -9.99 1.59
C TYR A 121 1.04 -9.99 0.77
N ALA A 122 1.16 -9.74 -0.52
CA ALA A 122 0.05 -9.88 -1.45
C ALA A 122 0.52 -10.62 -2.70
N SER A 123 -0.37 -11.39 -3.31
CA SER A 123 -0.10 -12.05 -4.57
C SER A 123 -1.38 -12.09 -5.41
N ALA A 124 -1.20 -12.07 -6.71
CA ALA A 124 -2.24 -12.33 -7.69
C ALA A 124 -1.66 -13.22 -8.80
N GLU A 125 -2.46 -14.11 -9.36
CA GLU A 125 -2.02 -14.86 -10.52
C GLU A 125 -1.86 -13.94 -11.70
N ASP A 126 -2.85 -13.09 -11.95
CA ASP A 126 -2.79 -12.04 -12.94
C ASP A 126 -3.29 -10.72 -12.36
N LEU A 127 -2.63 -9.63 -12.72
CA LEU A 127 -3.12 -8.27 -12.53
C LEU A 127 -3.18 -7.57 -13.88
N TYR A 128 -4.38 -7.21 -14.30
CA TYR A 128 -4.63 -6.34 -15.44
C TYR A 128 -4.93 -4.94 -14.93
N ALA A 129 -4.23 -3.94 -15.45
CA ALA A 129 -4.43 -2.53 -15.12
C ALA A 129 -4.33 -1.69 -16.41
N GLY A 130 -5.46 -1.49 -17.06
CA GLY A 130 -5.52 -0.86 -18.38
C GLY A 130 -4.80 -1.69 -19.43
N VAL A 131 -3.65 -1.20 -19.92
CA VAL A 131 -2.78 -1.89 -20.90
C VAL A 131 -1.70 -2.75 -20.25
N LEU A 132 -1.55 -2.64 -18.93
CA LEU A 132 -0.54 -3.38 -18.19
C LEU A 132 -1.10 -4.74 -17.78
N HIS A 133 -0.34 -5.80 -18.06
CA HIS A 133 -0.56 -7.15 -17.58
C HIS A 133 0.66 -7.61 -16.78
N LEU A 134 0.44 -8.00 -15.53
CA LEU A 134 1.47 -8.48 -14.61
C LEU A 134 1.07 -9.87 -14.11
N PRO A 135 1.48 -10.94 -14.80
CA PRO A 135 1.23 -12.31 -14.34
C PRO A 135 2.15 -12.66 -13.17
N HIS A 136 1.69 -13.58 -12.33
CA HIS A 136 2.37 -14.04 -11.12
C HIS A 136 2.92 -12.90 -10.26
N LEU A 137 2.07 -11.88 -10.07
CA LEU A 137 2.41 -10.72 -9.25
C LEU A 137 2.57 -11.14 -7.79
N SER A 138 3.66 -10.70 -7.20
CA SER A 138 3.91 -10.77 -5.76
C SER A 138 4.30 -9.40 -5.22
N VAL A 139 3.74 -9.02 -4.08
CA VAL A 139 4.07 -7.78 -3.39
C VAL A 139 4.43 -8.12 -1.95
N THR A 140 5.59 -7.67 -1.52
CA THR A 140 6.03 -7.77 -0.13
C THR A 140 6.32 -6.38 0.40
N GLY A 141 6.10 -6.17 1.68
CA GLY A 141 6.42 -4.87 2.23
C GLY A 141 6.24 -4.78 3.72
N GLY A 142 6.59 -3.63 4.22
CA GLY A 142 6.44 -3.31 5.62
C GLY A 142 6.39 -1.81 5.86
N ALA A 143 5.83 -1.46 7.01
CA ALA A 143 5.81 -0.09 7.50
C ALA A 143 6.25 -0.08 8.96
N LYS A 144 7.13 0.86 9.31
CA LYS A 144 7.60 1.08 10.67
C LYS A 144 7.97 2.54 10.86
N GLN A 145 7.49 3.15 11.95
CA GLN A 145 7.84 4.53 12.31
C GLN A 145 7.63 5.54 11.17
N GLY A 146 6.49 5.43 10.47
CA GLY A 146 6.15 6.32 9.35
C GLY A 146 6.97 6.07 8.07
N ARG A 147 7.77 5.01 8.00
CA ARG A 147 8.48 4.60 6.78
C ARG A 147 7.86 3.34 6.23
N ILE A 148 7.61 3.34 4.92
CA ILE A 148 7.05 2.22 4.18
C ILE A 148 8.11 1.75 3.18
N GLN A 149 8.30 0.45 3.08
CA GLN A 149 9.06 -0.16 2.01
C GLN A 149 8.22 -1.24 1.37
N LEU A 150 8.11 -1.19 0.05
CA LEU A 150 7.38 -2.17 -0.76
C LEU A 150 8.30 -2.71 -1.85
N SER A 151 8.11 -3.96 -2.19
CA SER A 151 8.75 -4.61 -3.33
C SER A 151 7.69 -5.40 -4.09
N ALA A 152 7.57 -5.14 -5.38
CA ALA A 152 6.64 -5.83 -6.28
C ALA A 152 7.43 -6.58 -7.34
N GLY A 153 7.16 -7.86 -7.49
CA GLY A 153 7.76 -8.71 -8.52
C GLY A 153 6.70 -9.37 -9.38
N PHE A 154 6.99 -9.58 -10.65
CA PHE A 154 6.15 -10.33 -11.58
C PHE A 154 7.00 -11.20 -12.50
N VAL A 155 6.41 -12.27 -13.02
CA VAL A 155 7.06 -13.18 -13.99
C VAL A 155 6.05 -13.56 -15.05
N ASP A 156 6.35 -13.19 -16.30
CA ASP A 156 5.61 -13.58 -17.49
C ASP A 156 6.44 -14.58 -18.31
N THR A 157 6.04 -15.85 -18.25
CA THR A 157 6.72 -16.92 -18.99
C THR A 157 6.39 -16.89 -20.47
N THR A 158 5.24 -16.35 -20.86
CA THR A 158 4.77 -16.28 -22.25
C THR A 158 5.56 -15.22 -23.02
N ASP A 159 5.64 -14.02 -22.50
CA ASP A 159 6.37 -12.89 -23.11
C ASP A 159 7.84 -12.84 -22.69
N LYS A 160 8.32 -13.82 -21.91
CA LYS A 160 9.67 -13.84 -21.34
C LYS A 160 10.00 -12.50 -20.65
N ALA A 161 9.04 -12.00 -19.88
CA ALA A 161 9.18 -10.77 -19.14
C ALA A 161 9.18 -11.04 -17.63
N SER A 162 9.98 -10.30 -16.92
CA SER A 162 9.99 -10.32 -15.45
C SER A 162 10.41 -8.97 -14.91
N GLY A 163 10.05 -8.68 -13.67
CA GLY A 163 10.47 -7.44 -13.05
C GLY A 163 10.44 -7.52 -11.54
N LEU A 164 11.28 -6.70 -10.93
CA LEU A 164 11.29 -6.44 -9.50
C LEU A 164 11.43 -4.94 -9.31
N ILE A 165 10.42 -4.33 -8.68
CA ILE A 165 10.38 -2.90 -8.39
C ILE A 165 10.28 -2.70 -6.89
N GLY A 166 11.24 -1.99 -6.32
CA GLY A 166 11.26 -1.62 -4.91
C GLY A 166 11.04 -0.12 -4.73
N ILE A 167 10.23 0.24 -3.75
CA ILE A 167 10.03 1.63 -3.36
C ILE A 167 10.18 1.80 -1.84
N ARG A 168 10.67 2.95 -1.44
CA ARG A 168 10.68 3.39 -0.04
C ARG A 168 10.03 4.75 0.05
N VAL A 169 9.12 4.88 1.01
CA VAL A 169 8.38 6.12 1.28
C VAL A 169 8.55 6.45 2.76
N GLY A 170 8.76 7.71 3.06
CA GLY A 170 8.90 8.18 4.44
C GLY A 170 8.75 9.68 4.57
N PRO A 171 8.82 10.24 5.78
CA PRO A 171 8.85 11.68 5.95
C PRO A 171 10.11 12.23 5.28
N ALA A 172 9.96 13.33 4.56
CA ALA A 172 11.09 14.09 4.08
C ALA A 172 11.69 14.93 5.22
N GLU A 173 12.96 15.31 5.08
CA GLU A 173 13.55 16.26 5.98
C GLU A 173 12.75 17.58 5.98
N PRO A 174 12.51 18.18 7.16
CA PRO A 174 11.79 19.44 7.21
C PRO A 174 12.53 20.52 6.38
N ASP A 175 11.76 21.21 5.55
CA ASP A 175 12.24 22.36 4.83
C ASP A 175 11.43 23.57 5.31
N SER A 176 12.14 24.57 5.86
CA SER A 176 11.52 25.77 6.40
C SER A 176 10.69 26.57 5.40
N LEU A 177 10.97 26.39 4.11
CA LEU A 177 10.29 27.13 3.04
C LEU A 177 9.03 26.43 2.50
N HIS A 178 8.92 25.11 2.62
CA HIS A 178 7.93 24.34 1.85
C HIS A 178 7.03 23.43 2.72
N GLY A 179 7.17 23.48 4.03
CA GLY A 179 6.33 22.70 4.95
C GLY A 179 6.54 21.17 4.88
N PRO A 180 5.58 20.40 5.40
CA PRO A 180 5.71 18.95 5.49
C PRO A 180 5.69 18.31 4.09
N ALA A 181 6.59 17.35 3.87
CA ALA A 181 6.75 16.66 2.62
C ALA A 181 7.00 15.15 2.83
N VAL A 182 6.76 14.37 1.79
CA VAL A 182 7.08 12.94 1.72
C VAL A 182 8.28 12.73 0.81
N ALA A 183 9.22 11.94 1.28
CA ALA A 183 10.32 11.43 0.48
C ALA A 183 9.96 10.05 -0.07
N LEU A 184 10.02 9.90 -1.39
CA LEU A 184 9.93 8.63 -2.09
C LEU A 184 11.26 8.31 -2.73
N ARG A 185 11.69 7.07 -2.68
CA ARG A 185 12.87 6.58 -3.37
C ARG A 185 12.55 5.29 -4.09
N VAL A 186 12.86 5.22 -5.38
CA VAL A 186 12.89 3.96 -6.10
C VAL A 186 14.21 3.27 -5.78
N LEU A 187 14.14 2.11 -5.18
CA LEU A 187 15.29 1.27 -4.86
C LEU A 187 15.83 0.64 -6.17
N PRO A 188 17.06 0.11 -6.20
CA PRO A 188 17.55 -0.62 -7.34
C PRO A 188 16.55 -1.68 -7.80
N SER A 189 16.01 -1.49 -8.96
CA SER A 189 14.89 -2.25 -9.54
C SER A 189 15.25 -2.63 -10.97
N HIS A 190 14.61 -3.66 -11.50
CA HIS A 190 14.84 -4.06 -12.89
C HIS A 190 13.55 -4.60 -13.52
N ILE A 191 13.48 -4.46 -14.84
CA ILE A 191 12.48 -5.10 -15.69
C ILE A 191 13.25 -5.73 -16.86
N THR A 192 13.02 -7.02 -17.08
CA THR A 192 13.60 -7.78 -18.18
C THR A 192 12.51 -8.14 -19.17
N ARG A 193 12.75 -7.97 -20.46
CA ARG A 193 11.88 -8.47 -21.52
C ARG A 193 12.74 -9.05 -22.65
N GLY A 194 12.59 -10.35 -22.88
CA GLY A 194 13.49 -11.09 -23.77
C GLY A 194 14.95 -11.03 -23.27
N SER A 195 15.85 -10.52 -24.10
CA SER A 195 17.28 -10.35 -23.76
C SER A 195 17.62 -8.98 -23.16
N LYS A 196 16.66 -8.06 -23.04
CA LYS A 196 16.92 -6.70 -22.56
C LYS A 196 16.51 -6.55 -21.11
N THR A 197 17.41 -6.04 -20.29
CA THR A 197 17.15 -5.70 -18.90
C THR A 197 17.27 -4.19 -18.69
N TRP A 198 16.21 -3.60 -18.18
CA TRP A 198 16.16 -2.21 -17.78
C TRP A 198 16.38 -2.10 -16.28
N GLN A 199 17.33 -1.28 -15.89
CA GLN A 199 17.56 -0.90 -14.49
C GLN A 199 16.83 0.40 -14.19
N ILE A 200 16.19 0.45 -13.01
CA ILE A 200 15.37 1.59 -12.59
C ILE A 200 15.75 1.94 -11.15
N TYR A 201 16.08 3.19 -10.88
CA TYR A 201 16.32 3.68 -9.52
C TYR A 201 16.21 5.19 -9.45
N SER A 202 16.07 5.74 -8.24
CA SER A 202 16.16 7.19 -8.03
C SER A 202 17.05 7.49 -6.83
N ARG A 203 17.63 8.69 -6.80
CA ARG A 203 18.25 9.22 -5.58
C ARG A 203 17.19 9.64 -4.58
N GLY A 204 16.17 10.36 -5.05
CA GLY A 204 15.03 10.78 -4.25
C GLY A 204 13.95 11.46 -5.07
N ILE A 205 12.74 11.41 -4.56
CA ILE A 205 11.61 12.18 -5.06
C ILE A 205 10.95 12.81 -3.84
N ARG A 206 10.88 14.12 -3.79
CA ARG A 206 10.22 14.87 -2.73
C ARG A 206 8.85 15.33 -3.22
N ILE A 207 7.84 15.06 -2.46
CA ILE A 207 6.46 15.42 -2.77
C ILE A 207 5.90 16.24 -1.62
N ASP A 208 5.49 17.45 -1.87
CA ASP A 208 4.73 18.31 -0.96
C ASP A 208 3.37 18.70 -1.58
N THR A 209 2.65 19.61 -0.95
CA THR A 209 1.31 20.02 -1.41
C THR A 209 1.33 20.83 -2.70
N ALA A 210 2.45 21.46 -3.03
CA ALA A 210 2.58 22.41 -4.14
C ALA A 210 3.48 21.88 -5.26
N ARG A 211 4.45 21.00 -4.95
CA ARG A 211 5.49 20.62 -5.90
C ARG A 211 5.92 19.16 -5.78
N VAL A 212 6.51 18.66 -6.86
CA VAL A 212 7.23 17.40 -6.94
C VAL A 212 8.66 17.70 -7.41
N ALA A 213 9.64 17.42 -6.57
CA ALA A 213 11.05 17.52 -6.91
C ALA A 213 11.61 16.11 -7.13
N ILE A 214 12.23 15.89 -8.28
CA ILE A 214 12.85 14.62 -8.67
C ILE A 214 14.36 14.83 -8.65
N ASP A 215 15.07 14.09 -7.79
CA ASP A 215 16.52 14.01 -7.80
C ASP A 215 16.92 12.71 -8.50
N ARG A 216 17.31 12.85 -9.75
CA ARG A 216 17.88 11.81 -10.61
C ARG A 216 17.10 10.50 -10.59
N PHE A 217 16.01 10.46 -11.32
CA PHE A 217 15.33 9.20 -11.65
C PHE A 217 15.91 8.62 -12.94
N PHE A 218 16.43 7.41 -12.85
CA PHE A 218 17.10 6.72 -13.95
C PHE A 218 16.30 5.52 -14.42
N VAL A 219 16.21 5.37 -15.74
CA VAL A 219 15.80 4.14 -16.43
C VAL A 219 16.85 3.87 -17.51
N MET A 220 17.58 2.77 -17.41
CA MET A 220 18.71 2.51 -18.31
C MET A 220 18.84 1.03 -18.67
N ASN A 221 19.35 0.78 -19.85
CA ASN A 221 19.89 -0.50 -20.30
C ASN A 221 21.26 -0.28 -20.98
N ASP A 222 21.85 -1.31 -21.59
CA ASP A 222 23.16 -1.23 -22.21
C ASP A 222 23.27 -0.20 -23.36
N GLN A 223 22.15 0.23 -23.94
CA GLN A 223 22.10 1.05 -25.15
C GLN A 223 21.32 2.37 -24.97
N GLN A 224 20.51 2.49 -23.95
CA GLN A 224 19.57 3.60 -23.78
C GLN A 224 19.52 4.03 -22.31
N GLU A 225 19.44 5.32 -22.12
CA GLU A 225 19.31 5.93 -20.80
C GLU A 225 18.23 7.03 -20.85
N LEU A 226 17.37 7.03 -19.83
CA LEU A 226 16.46 8.10 -19.52
C LEU A 226 16.82 8.65 -18.14
N LEU A 227 17.18 9.90 -18.07
CA LEU A 227 17.37 10.64 -16.81
C LEU A 227 16.29 11.69 -16.69
N LEU A 228 15.57 11.66 -15.56
CA LEU A 228 14.66 12.73 -15.16
C LEU A 228 15.23 13.39 -13.92
N ASP A 229 15.37 14.71 -13.98
CA ASP A 229 15.84 15.57 -12.89
C ASP A 229 15.11 16.91 -12.98
N GLY A 230 14.63 17.43 -11.87
CA GLY A 230 13.95 18.73 -11.87
C GLY A 230 12.79 18.83 -10.90
N VAL A 231 12.08 19.94 -11.02
CA VAL A 231 10.95 20.29 -10.16
C VAL A 231 9.73 20.61 -11.02
N ALA A 232 8.60 19.98 -10.68
CA ALA A 232 7.29 20.36 -11.20
C ALA A 232 6.49 21.01 -10.08
N SER A 233 6.02 22.24 -10.30
CA SER A 233 5.25 23.02 -9.33
C SER A 233 3.90 23.43 -9.90
N ARG A 234 2.92 23.60 -9.00
CA ARG A 234 1.62 24.23 -9.35
C ARG A 234 1.69 25.75 -9.27
N SER A 235 2.72 26.31 -8.65
CA SER A 235 2.92 27.76 -8.57
C SER A 235 3.56 28.29 -9.85
N ARG A 236 3.01 29.37 -10.40
CA ARG A 236 3.61 30.06 -11.56
C ARG A 236 4.96 30.74 -11.24
N GLU A 237 5.25 30.96 -9.97
CA GLU A 237 6.48 31.59 -9.49
C GLU A 237 7.69 30.67 -9.55
N ASP A 238 7.46 29.33 -9.59
CA ASP A 238 8.52 28.32 -9.67
C ASP A 238 8.85 27.87 -11.11
N SER A 239 8.17 28.44 -12.13
CA SER A 239 8.46 28.13 -13.53
C SER A 239 9.56 29.11 -14.03
N VAL A 240 10.79 28.62 -14.03
CA VAL A 240 11.92 29.24 -14.74
C VAL A 240 11.95 28.73 -16.17
#